data_986ca143ac32528a041197c29adcfdf9
#
_entry.id   986ca143ac32528a041197c29adcfdf9
#
_cell.length_a   1.000
_cell.length_b   1.000
_cell.length_c   1.000
_cell.angle_alpha   90.00
_cell.angle_beta   90.00
_cell.angle_gamma   90.00
#
_symmetry.space_group_name_H-M   'P 1'
#
loop_
_entity.id
_entity.type
_entity.pdbx_description
1 polymer ?
#
loop_
_entity_poly.entity_id
_entity_poly.type
_entity_poly.pdbx_seq_one_letter_code
_entity_poly.pdbx_strand_id
1 'polypeptide(L)'
;IKVGDVIDTRLTIPKEIKQSDLLSSIIKRFNLYLEYDAVDENLIHIETREDFLSSDKVNLESLVDRSKSYDIKPLGALNANRFIFADKLDKDNYNDAYNKVNDEVYGQQIFDVENDFLNSDKTISTIFAPTPLNTRDGDNDRVLSAMQFVDANNQQVEATAKIRLLYWGGLLSTQKTWYLDSPSLSPSNKQTSYPYAGHLDNPYNPTFDLNWGLPRQIYYDFSYGNKFTLNY
;
A
#
# COMPACT_ATOMS: atom_id res chain seq x y z
N ILE A 1 -15.03 -21.31 -8.61
CA ILE A 1 -14.01 -22.06 -7.87
C ILE A 1 -14.76 -22.78 -6.74
N LYS A 2 -14.60 -24.08 -6.65
CA LYS A 2 -15.19 -24.90 -5.57
C LYS A 2 -14.08 -25.29 -4.59
N VAL A 3 -14.46 -25.66 -3.38
CA VAL A 3 -13.54 -26.19 -2.38
C VAL A 3 -12.89 -27.47 -2.94
N GLY A 4 -11.55 -27.50 -3.05
CA GLY A 4 -10.81 -28.59 -3.65
C GLY A 4 -10.33 -28.36 -5.09
N ASP A 5 -10.77 -27.28 -5.73
CA ASP A 5 -10.25 -26.90 -7.05
C ASP A 5 -8.78 -26.47 -6.96
N VAL A 6 -8.00 -26.86 -7.95
CA VAL A 6 -6.59 -26.42 -8.09
C VAL A 6 -6.56 -25.07 -8.81
N ILE A 7 -5.97 -24.09 -8.18
CA ILE A 7 -5.77 -22.75 -8.76
C ILE A 7 -4.35 -22.67 -9.34
N ASP A 8 -4.24 -22.40 -10.63
CA ASP A 8 -2.96 -22.08 -11.24
C ASP A 8 -2.59 -20.61 -10.93
N THR A 9 -1.68 -20.42 -9.97
CA THR A 9 -1.24 -19.07 -9.54
C THR A 9 -0.55 -18.30 -10.66
N ARG A 10 -0.03 -18.95 -11.70
CA ARG A 10 0.54 -18.27 -12.87
C ARG A 10 -0.49 -17.43 -13.63
N LEU A 11 -1.78 -17.78 -13.52
CA LEU A 11 -2.87 -17.01 -14.13
C LEU A 11 -3.18 -15.72 -13.34
N THR A 12 -2.77 -15.64 -12.08
CA THR A 12 -3.00 -14.46 -11.22
C THR A 12 -1.86 -13.47 -11.26
N ILE A 13 -0.71 -13.83 -11.84
CA ILE A 13 0.43 -12.93 -11.97
C ILE A 13 0.16 -11.92 -13.08
N PRO A 14 0.26 -10.60 -12.80
CA PRO A 14 0.07 -9.56 -13.80
C PRO A 14 1.12 -9.69 -14.91
N LYS A 15 0.69 -9.85 -16.16
CA LYS A 15 1.60 -10.06 -17.32
C LYS A 15 2.08 -8.76 -17.97
N GLU A 16 1.40 -7.64 -17.69
CA GLU A 16 1.66 -6.36 -18.35
C GLU A 16 2.57 -5.41 -17.54
N ILE A 17 3.09 -5.88 -16.40
CA ILE A 17 3.93 -5.08 -15.53
C ILE A 17 5.39 -5.40 -15.79
N LYS A 18 6.18 -4.37 -16.07
CA LYS A 18 7.62 -4.51 -16.22
C LYS A 18 8.26 -4.79 -14.86
N GLN A 19 9.25 -5.67 -14.83
CA GLN A 19 10.01 -5.97 -13.62
C GLN A 19 10.69 -4.73 -13.04
N SER A 20 11.16 -3.82 -13.91
CA SER A 20 11.74 -2.53 -13.51
C SER A 20 10.75 -1.66 -12.73
N ASP A 21 9.48 -1.64 -13.14
CA ASP A 21 8.45 -0.83 -12.49
C ASP A 21 8.08 -1.42 -11.12
N LEU A 22 8.05 -2.77 -11.03
CA LEU A 22 7.83 -3.47 -9.77
C LEU A 22 8.96 -3.17 -8.79
N LEU A 23 10.21 -3.36 -9.22
CA LEU A 23 11.38 -3.10 -8.37
C LEU A 23 11.45 -1.63 -7.94
N SER A 24 11.26 -0.69 -8.87
CA SER A 24 11.23 0.75 -8.57
C SER A 24 10.14 1.11 -7.57
N SER A 25 8.97 0.45 -7.64
CA SER A 25 7.87 0.70 -6.70
C SER A 25 8.18 0.17 -5.31
N ILE A 26 8.85 -0.98 -5.19
CA ILE A 26 9.32 -1.53 -3.92
C ILE A 26 10.38 -0.63 -3.31
N ILE A 27 11.36 -0.21 -4.09
CA ILE A 27 12.41 0.73 -3.66
C ILE A 27 11.81 2.03 -3.12
N LYS A 28 10.86 2.61 -3.84
CA LYS A 28 10.17 3.83 -3.41
C LYS A 28 9.35 3.60 -2.13
N ARG A 29 8.63 2.47 -2.04
CA ARG A 29 7.77 2.17 -0.90
C ARG A 29 8.54 2.05 0.40
N PHE A 30 9.69 1.38 0.38
CA PHE A 30 10.47 1.09 1.56
C PHE A 30 11.71 1.96 1.69
N ASN A 31 11.87 2.97 0.82
CA ASN A 31 13.04 3.85 0.79
C ASN A 31 14.36 3.07 0.80
N LEU A 32 14.47 2.10 -0.12
CA LEU A 32 15.62 1.23 -0.22
C LEU A 32 16.74 1.87 -1.03
N TYR A 33 17.96 1.49 -0.70
CA TYR A 33 19.20 1.88 -1.37
C TYR A 33 19.81 0.66 -2.02
N LEU A 34 20.40 0.86 -3.20
CA LEU A 34 21.04 -0.20 -3.95
C LEU A 34 22.50 0.12 -4.14
N GLU A 35 23.37 -0.83 -3.84
CA GLU A 35 24.81 -0.73 -4.04
C GLU A 35 25.32 -2.01 -4.68
N TYR A 36 26.28 -1.86 -5.60
CA TYR A 36 27.00 -3.01 -6.17
C TYR A 36 28.03 -3.50 -5.17
N ASP A 37 28.17 -4.82 -5.07
CA ASP A 37 29.25 -5.40 -4.30
C ASP A 37 30.60 -5.03 -4.93
N ALA A 38 31.57 -4.69 -4.08
CA ALA A 38 32.90 -4.25 -4.54
C ALA A 38 33.75 -5.38 -5.15
N VAL A 39 33.39 -6.63 -4.93
CA VAL A 39 34.13 -7.82 -5.33
C VAL A 39 33.40 -8.64 -6.38
N ASP A 40 32.08 -8.78 -6.22
CA ASP A 40 31.23 -9.54 -7.15
C ASP A 40 30.32 -8.60 -7.95
N GLU A 41 30.67 -8.37 -9.20
CA GLU A 41 29.91 -7.49 -10.11
C GLU A 41 28.46 -7.95 -10.36
N ASN A 42 28.12 -9.20 -10.04
CA ASN A 42 26.77 -9.75 -10.20
C ASN A 42 25.92 -9.64 -8.93
N LEU A 43 26.49 -9.16 -7.83
CA LEU A 43 25.80 -9.01 -6.55
C LEU A 43 25.39 -7.55 -6.33
N ILE A 44 24.10 -7.37 -6.00
CA ILE A 44 23.54 -6.07 -5.62
C ILE A 44 23.03 -6.18 -4.20
N HIS A 45 23.51 -5.32 -3.33
CA HIS A 45 22.99 -5.15 -1.98
C HIS A 45 21.78 -4.22 -2.03
N ILE A 46 20.71 -4.63 -1.35
CA ILE A 46 19.50 -3.82 -1.19
C ILE A 46 19.30 -3.63 0.31
N GLU A 47 19.42 -2.40 0.76
CA GLU A 47 19.48 -2.07 2.17
C GLU A 47 18.49 -0.98 2.53
N THR A 48 18.11 -0.91 3.79
CA THR A 48 17.34 0.21 4.31
C THR A 48 18.24 1.45 4.41
N ARG A 49 17.64 2.63 4.54
CA ARG A 49 18.42 3.86 4.71
C ARG A 49 19.35 3.80 5.92
N GLU A 50 18.90 3.18 7.00
CA GLU A 50 19.66 3.11 8.25
C GLU A 50 20.89 2.21 8.12
N ASP A 51 20.76 1.10 7.40
CA ASP A 51 21.86 0.17 7.16
C ASP A 51 22.85 0.72 6.12
N PHE A 52 22.32 1.39 5.09
CA PHE A 52 23.14 1.96 4.00
C PHE A 52 23.97 3.17 4.44
N LEU A 53 23.40 4.05 5.26
CA LEU A 53 24.08 5.25 5.73
C LEU A 53 24.88 4.93 6.99
N SER A 54 26.19 4.71 6.81
CA SER A 54 27.12 4.63 7.93
C SER A 54 27.09 5.90 8.79
N SER A 55 27.20 5.74 10.10
CA SER A 55 27.38 6.85 11.04
C SER A 55 28.80 7.45 10.97
N ASP A 56 29.69 6.84 10.20
CA ASP A 56 31.08 7.24 10.11
C ASP A 56 31.22 8.56 9.33
N LYS A 57 31.97 9.48 9.92
CA LYS A 57 32.26 10.76 9.29
C LYS A 57 33.50 10.63 8.43
N VAL A 58 33.36 10.83 7.13
CA VAL A 58 34.46 10.89 6.20
C VAL A 58 34.88 12.33 6.02
N ASN A 59 36.16 12.63 6.30
CA ASN A 59 36.73 13.94 6.02
C ASN A 59 37.27 13.98 4.60
N LEU A 60 36.60 14.71 3.72
CA LEU A 60 36.98 14.89 2.32
C LEU A 60 37.78 16.16 2.07
N GLU A 61 38.17 16.90 3.10
CA GLU A 61 38.81 18.22 2.96
C GLU A 61 40.10 18.17 2.10
N SER A 62 40.89 17.14 2.26
CA SER A 62 42.11 16.92 1.48
C SER A 62 41.91 16.55 0.01
N LEU A 63 40.68 16.11 -0.34
CA LEU A 63 40.29 15.68 -1.69
C LEU A 63 39.61 16.80 -2.49
N VAL A 64 39.31 17.93 -1.86
CA VAL A 64 38.63 19.07 -2.49
C VAL A 64 39.63 19.90 -3.31
N ASP A 65 39.39 19.97 -4.61
CA ASP A 65 40.17 20.87 -5.50
C ASP A 65 39.68 22.32 -5.34
N ARG A 66 40.41 23.09 -4.53
CA ARG A 66 40.09 24.49 -4.23
C ARG A 66 40.45 25.47 -5.35
N SER A 67 41.03 24.99 -6.42
CA SER A 67 41.35 25.84 -7.60
C SER A 67 40.15 26.08 -8.50
N LYS A 68 39.09 25.27 -8.34
CA LYS A 68 37.86 25.38 -9.11
C LYS A 68 36.78 26.17 -8.36
N SER A 69 35.92 26.87 -9.11
CA SER A 69 34.77 27.54 -8.55
C SER A 69 33.75 26.56 -8.03
N TYR A 70 33.08 26.91 -6.92
CA TYR A 70 31.98 26.12 -6.36
C TYR A 70 30.66 26.57 -6.97
N ASP A 71 29.85 25.61 -7.40
CA ASP A 71 28.46 25.84 -7.77
C ASP A 71 27.58 25.52 -6.54
N ILE A 72 27.03 26.54 -5.92
CA ILE A 72 26.18 26.40 -4.73
C ILE A 72 24.73 26.45 -5.18
N LYS A 73 24.04 25.32 -5.09
CA LYS A 73 22.59 25.23 -5.31
C LYS A 73 21.88 25.06 -3.97
N PRO A 74 21.02 25.99 -3.55
CA PRO A 74 20.23 25.82 -2.36
C PRO A 74 19.35 24.57 -2.48
N LEU A 75 19.30 23.76 -1.42
CA LEU A 75 18.42 22.58 -1.38
C LEU A 75 16.95 22.95 -1.66
N GLY A 76 16.53 24.14 -1.22
CA GLY A 76 15.21 24.68 -1.51
C GLY A 76 14.91 24.80 -3.01
N ALA A 77 15.90 25.09 -3.86
CA ALA A 77 15.72 25.19 -5.30
C ALA A 77 15.56 23.82 -6.01
N LEU A 78 15.86 22.73 -5.31
CA LEU A 78 15.79 21.36 -5.82
C LEU A 78 14.56 20.60 -5.35
N ASN A 79 13.81 21.13 -4.38
CA ASN A 79 12.70 20.47 -3.73
C ASN A 79 11.35 21.07 -4.16
N ALA A 80 10.30 20.32 -3.89
CA ALA A 80 8.93 20.78 -4.03
C ALA A 80 8.42 21.39 -2.70
N ASN A 81 7.38 22.21 -2.78
CA ASN A 81 6.68 22.73 -1.60
C ASN A 81 5.82 21.64 -0.95
N ARG A 82 5.28 20.74 -1.75
CA ARG A 82 4.41 19.66 -1.31
C ARG A 82 4.88 18.32 -1.88
N PHE A 83 5.03 17.34 -1.01
CA PHE A 83 5.32 15.95 -1.38
C PHE A 83 4.09 15.10 -1.11
N ILE A 84 3.59 14.44 -2.16
CA ILE A 84 2.43 13.56 -2.08
C ILE A 84 2.91 12.13 -2.31
N PHE A 85 2.80 11.30 -1.29
CA PHE A 85 3.09 9.87 -1.37
C PHE A 85 1.77 9.12 -1.49
N ALA A 86 1.55 8.48 -2.62
CA ALA A 86 0.29 7.81 -2.91
C ALA A 86 0.49 6.53 -3.72
N ASP A 87 -0.39 5.59 -3.53
CA ASP A 87 -0.54 4.45 -4.42
C ASP A 87 -1.37 4.81 -5.65
N LYS A 88 -1.44 3.91 -6.61
CA LYS A 88 -2.20 4.13 -7.82
C LYS A 88 -3.68 3.87 -7.57
N LEU A 89 -4.52 4.87 -7.74
CA LEU A 89 -5.98 4.73 -7.60
C LEU A 89 -6.50 3.57 -8.46
N ASP A 90 -7.29 2.68 -7.87
CA ASP A 90 -8.04 1.63 -8.55
C ASP A 90 -9.52 1.99 -8.62
N LYS A 91 -10.25 1.35 -9.52
CA LYS A 91 -11.67 1.58 -9.75
C LYS A 91 -12.57 0.57 -9.03
N ASP A 92 -12.00 -0.19 -8.08
CA ASP A 92 -12.85 -1.01 -7.23
C ASP A 92 -13.76 -0.14 -6.35
N ASN A 93 -14.88 -0.70 -5.94
CA ASN A 93 -15.97 0.03 -5.29
C ASN A 93 -15.49 0.83 -4.06
N TYR A 94 -14.59 0.26 -3.27
CA TYR A 94 -14.15 0.91 -2.02
C TYR A 94 -13.17 2.05 -2.28
N ASN A 95 -12.19 1.85 -3.16
CA ASN A 95 -11.24 2.89 -3.53
C ASN A 95 -11.92 4.05 -4.27
N ASP A 96 -12.83 3.74 -5.19
CA ASP A 96 -13.59 4.75 -5.94
C ASP A 96 -14.48 5.58 -5.01
N ALA A 97 -15.18 4.92 -4.08
CA ALA A 97 -16.03 5.61 -3.11
C ALA A 97 -15.22 6.47 -2.13
N TYR A 98 -14.09 5.97 -1.63
CA TYR A 98 -13.19 6.75 -0.78
C TYR A 98 -12.68 7.99 -1.50
N ASN A 99 -12.21 7.83 -2.74
CA ASN A 99 -11.72 8.94 -3.55
C ASN A 99 -12.78 10.00 -3.82
N LYS A 100 -14.03 9.59 -4.13
CA LYS A 100 -15.15 10.51 -4.34
C LYS A 100 -15.52 11.33 -3.10
N VAL A 101 -15.36 10.75 -1.92
CA VAL A 101 -15.71 11.44 -0.65
C VAL A 101 -14.57 12.34 -0.18
N ASN A 102 -13.32 11.92 -0.34
CA ASN A 102 -12.18 12.58 0.30
C ASN A 102 -11.30 13.34 -0.70
N ASP A 103 -11.48 13.16 -2.01
CA ASP A 103 -10.62 13.69 -3.07
C ASP A 103 -9.14 13.30 -2.89
N GLU A 104 -8.92 12.12 -2.33
CA GLU A 104 -7.57 11.58 -2.08
C GLU A 104 -7.52 10.07 -2.33
N VAL A 105 -6.31 9.54 -2.51
CA VAL A 105 -6.09 8.08 -2.59
C VAL A 105 -6.04 7.52 -1.17
N TYR A 106 -6.69 6.38 -0.94
CA TYR A 106 -6.68 5.72 0.36
C TYR A 106 -5.25 5.49 0.87
N GLY A 107 -5.00 5.92 2.11
CA GLY A 107 -3.69 5.75 2.75
C GLY A 107 -2.57 6.60 2.16
N GLN A 108 -2.87 7.67 1.42
CA GLN A 108 -1.85 8.62 0.98
C GLN A 108 -1.31 9.45 2.15
N GLN A 109 -0.11 9.98 1.96
CA GLN A 109 0.53 10.91 2.90
C GLN A 109 0.97 12.16 2.16
N ILE A 110 0.68 13.30 2.75
CA ILE A 110 1.11 14.61 2.24
C ILE A 110 2.06 15.22 3.25
N PHE A 111 3.19 15.72 2.75
CA PHE A 111 4.12 16.54 3.51
C PHE A 111 4.21 17.91 2.85
N ASP A 112 3.76 18.92 3.55
CA ASP A 112 3.94 20.32 3.17
C ASP A 112 5.26 20.82 3.78
N VAL A 113 6.11 21.38 2.91
CA VAL A 113 7.35 22.02 3.32
C VAL A 113 7.06 23.51 3.41
N GLU A 114 7.20 24.08 4.61
CA GLU A 114 7.06 25.53 4.81
C GLU A 114 8.20 26.28 4.12
N ASN A 115 8.03 26.55 2.84
CA ASN A 115 9.01 27.27 2.03
C ASN A 115 8.30 28.14 0.99
N ASP A 116 8.28 29.42 1.24
CA ASP A 116 7.61 30.43 0.40
C ASP A 116 8.24 30.60 -1.00
N PHE A 117 9.43 30.04 -1.22
CA PHE A 117 10.14 30.15 -2.50
C PHE A 117 9.82 29.01 -3.47
N LEU A 118 9.07 27.99 -3.02
CA LEU A 118 8.72 26.83 -3.82
C LEU A 118 7.21 26.75 -4.03
N ASN A 119 6.82 26.55 -5.29
CA ASN A 119 5.40 26.47 -5.68
C ASN A 119 5.08 25.19 -6.46
N SER A 120 5.82 24.12 -6.26
CA SER A 120 5.62 22.89 -7.00
C SER A 120 5.22 21.74 -6.09
N ASP A 121 4.34 20.88 -6.59
CA ASP A 121 4.01 19.60 -5.98
C ASP A 121 4.85 18.48 -6.60
N LYS A 122 5.29 17.53 -5.79
CA LYS A 122 5.98 16.33 -6.23
C LYS A 122 5.25 15.09 -5.76
N THR A 123 4.66 14.36 -6.70
CA THR A 123 3.99 13.09 -6.39
C THR A 123 4.97 11.92 -6.53
N ILE A 124 5.07 11.13 -5.48
CA ILE A 124 5.81 9.87 -5.44
C ILE A 124 4.77 8.76 -5.44
N SER A 125 4.64 8.08 -6.57
CA SER A 125 3.64 7.02 -6.72
C SER A 125 4.28 5.67 -7.00
N THR A 126 3.57 4.61 -6.60
CA THR A 126 3.88 3.22 -6.92
C THR A 126 2.92 2.67 -7.96
N ILE A 127 3.20 1.46 -8.46
CA ILE A 127 2.26 0.74 -9.33
C ILE A 127 1.16 0.02 -8.56
N PHE A 128 1.31 -0.10 -7.26
CA PHE A 128 0.36 -0.78 -6.39
C PHE A 128 -0.91 0.04 -6.21
N ALA A 129 -2.03 -0.64 -5.99
CA ALA A 129 -3.25 -0.01 -5.53
C ALA A 129 -3.45 -0.30 -4.03
N PRO A 130 -4.05 0.62 -3.28
CA PRO A 130 -4.31 0.41 -1.86
C PRO A 130 -5.42 -0.63 -1.66
N THR A 131 -5.38 -1.31 -0.51
CA THR A 131 -6.38 -2.29 -0.12
C THR A 131 -7.09 -1.80 1.14
N PRO A 132 -8.21 -1.06 1.01
CA PRO A 132 -8.93 -0.52 2.15
C PRO A 132 -9.44 -1.64 3.08
N LEU A 133 -9.38 -1.39 4.38
CA LEU A 133 -10.09 -2.21 5.35
C LEU A 133 -11.50 -1.65 5.54
N ASN A 134 -12.47 -2.54 5.51
CA ASN A 134 -13.85 -2.22 5.84
C ASN A 134 -14.19 -2.74 7.23
N THR A 135 -14.76 -1.89 8.08
CA THR A 135 -15.37 -2.31 9.33
C THR A 135 -16.88 -2.41 9.10
N ARG A 136 -17.46 -3.55 9.44
CA ARG A 136 -18.89 -3.72 9.40
C ARG A 136 -19.51 -2.96 10.58
N ASP A 137 -20.58 -2.21 10.32
CA ASP A 137 -21.29 -1.47 11.36
C ASP A 137 -21.85 -2.43 12.45
N GLY A 138 -21.67 -2.06 13.71
CA GLY A 138 -22.08 -2.85 14.87
C GLY A 138 -21.19 -4.04 15.24
N ASP A 139 -20.20 -4.37 14.42
CA ASP A 139 -19.17 -5.35 14.70
C ASP A 139 -17.82 -4.65 14.67
N ASN A 140 -17.07 -4.66 15.76
CA ASN A 140 -15.68 -4.16 15.78
C ASN A 140 -14.72 -5.04 14.94
N ASP A 141 -15.26 -6.01 14.22
CA ASP A 141 -14.49 -6.90 13.37
C ASP A 141 -14.11 -6.17 12.08
N ARG A 142 -12.83 -5.92 11.91
CA ARG A 142 -12.28 -5.38 10.68
C ARG A 142 -12.26 -6.50 9.64
N VAL A 143 -13.02 -6.32 8.59
CA VAL A 143 -13.03 -7.26 7.47
C VAL A 143 -12.24 -6.64 6.32
N LEU A 144 -11.33 -7.42 5.72
CA LEU A 144 -10.65 -7.00 4.51
C LEU A 144 -11.71 -6.75 3.43
N SER A 145 -11.68 -5.59 2.80
CA SER A 145 -12.57 -5.32 1.68
C SER A 145 -12.23 -6.25 0.52
N ALA A 146 -13.21 -7.01 0.07
CA ALA A 146 -13.06 -7.73 -1.19
C ALA A 146 -12.93 -6.71 -2.32
N MET A 147 -12.04 -6.98 -3.27
CA MET A 147 -11.98 -6.20 -4.51
C MET A 147 -13.26 -6.46 -5.31
N GLN A 148 -14.18 -5.53 -5.24
CA GLN A 148 -15.45 -5.61 -5.96
C GLN A 148 -15.51 -4.49 -6.98
N PHE A 149 -15.76 -4.87 -8.22
CA PHE A 149 -16.07 -3.93 -9.29
C PHE A 149 -17.58 -3.99 -9.54
N VAL A 150 -18.22 -2.84 -9.50
CA VAL A 150 -19.66 -2.74 -9.69
C VAL A 150 -19.97 -1.71 -10.77
N ASP A 151 -21.08 -1.93 -11.48
CA ASP A 151 -21.62 -0.96 -12.42
C ASP A 151 -22.43 0.13 -11.72
N ALA A 152 -23.04 1.02 -12.50
CA ALA A 152 -23.86 2.11 -11.99
C ALA A 152 -25.14 1.62 -11.24
N ASN A 153 -25.51 0.35 -11.38
CA ASN A 153 -26.66 -0.27 -10.72
C ASN A 153 -26.23 -1.13 -9.52
N ASN A 154 -24.96 -1.01 -9.08
CA ASN A 154 -24.36 -1.84 -8.02
C ASN A 154 -24.34 -3.35 -8.34
N GLN A 155 -24.37 -3.73 -9.61
CA GLN A 155 -24.21 -5.12 -10.02
C GLN A 155 -22.73 -5.42 -10.21
N GLN A 156 -22.30 -6.59 -9.71
CA GLN A 156 -20.92 -7.03 -9.86
C GLN A 156 -20.56 -7.22 -11.34
N VAL A 157 -19.45 -6.63 -11.76
CA VAL A 157 -18.91 -6.75 -13.12
C VAL A 157 -17.50 -7.31 -13.09
N GLU A 158 -17.11 -7.96 -14.19
CA GLU A 158 -15.73 -8.36 -14.39
C GLU A 158 -14.87 -7.14 -14.73
N ALA A 159 -13.76 -6.99 -14.02
CA ALA A 159 -12.78 -5.95 -14.30
C ALA A 159 -11.37 -6.43 -13.91
N THR A 160 -10.38 -5.82 -14.54
CA THR A 160 -8.97 -6.09 -14.22
C THR A 160 -8.54 -5.18 -13.07
N ALA A 161 -8.30 -5.78 -11.90
CA ALA A 161 -7.75 -5.09 -10.74
C ALA A 161 -6.28 -4.72 -10.97
N LYS A 162 -5.84 -3.60 -10.40
CA LYS A 162 -4.42 -3.29 -10.29
C LYS A 162 -3.77 -4.19 -9.24
N ILE A 163 -2.46 -4.37 -9.35
CA ILE A 163 -1.70 -5.18 -8.39
C ILE A 163 -1.74 -4.54 -7.00
N ARG A 164 -1.70 -5.38 -5.98
CA ARG A 164 -1.72 -5.00 -4.57
C ARG A 164 -0.46 -5.51 -3.88
N LEU A 165 0.12 -4.67 -3.05
CA LEU A 165 1.12 -5.10 -2.08
C LEU A 165 0.38 -5.45 -0.78
N LEU A 166 0.54 -6.69 -0.32
CA LEU A 166 -0.15 -7.19 0.87
C LEU A 166 0.86 -7.80 1.82
N TYR A 167 0.65 -7.55 3.09
CA TYR A 167 1.30 -8.27 4.16
C TYR A 167 0.58 -9.61 4.37
N TRP A 168 1.31 -10.71 4.44
CA TRP A 168 0.76 -12.02 4.74
C TRP A 168 0.77 -12.27 6.26
N GLY A 169 -0.40 -12.14 6.91
CA GLY A 169 -0.57 -12.35 8.35
C GLY A 169 -0.84 -13.79 8.76
N GLY A 170 -0.79 -14.76 7.82
CA GLY A 170 -1.03 -16.16 8.11
C GLY A 170 -2.51 -16.51 8.32
N LEU A 171 -2.76 -17.47 9.22
CA LEU A 171 -4.11 -17.88 9.60
C LEU A 171 -4.51 -17.18 10.91
N LEU A 172 -5.49 -16.31 10.82
CA LEU A 172 -6.07 -15.64 11.97
C LEU A 172 -7.27 -16.42 12.50
N SER A 173 -7.45 -16.41 13.81
CA SER A 173 -8.62 -16.99 14.46
C SER A 173 -9.87 -16.16 14.14
N THR A 174 -10.96 -16.82 13.81
CA THR A 174 -12.25 -16.16 13.68
C THR A 174 -12.80 -15.79 15.07
N GLN A 175 -13.20 -14.55 15.28
CA GLN A 175 -13.84 -14.14 16.55
C GLN A 175 -15.22 -14.71 16.71
N LYS A 176 -15.91 -14.94 15.59
CA LYS A 176 -17.23 -15.60 15.52
C LYS A 176 -17.11 -16.90 14.72
N THR A 177 -18.01 -17.81 14.94
CA THR A 177 -18.07 -19.04 14.16
C THR A 177 -18.58 -18.74 12.75
N TRP A 178 -17.75 -19.06 11.75
CA TRP A 178 -18.11 -18.96 10.35
C TRP A 178 -18.42 -20.34 9.79
N TYR A 179 -19.35 -20.40 8.87
CA TYR A 179 -19.70 -21.62 8.14
C TYR A 179 -19.58 -21.35 6.65
N LEU A 180 -18.80 -22.16 5.97
CA LEU A 180 -18.72 -22.12 4.50
C LEU A 180 -19.88 -22.93 3.93
N ASP A 181 -20.44 -22.43 2.82
CA ASP A 181 -21.44 -23.13 2.04
C ASP A 181 -22.68 -23.54 2.86
N SER A 182 -23.30 -22.54 3.51
CA SER A 182 -24.51 -22.79 4.30
C SER A 182 -25.78 -22.72 3.45
N PRO A 183 -26.64 -23.77 3.42
CA PRO A 183 -27.88 -23.62 4.17
C PRO A 183 -27.98 -24.50 5.43
N SER A 184 -27.11 -25.44 5.62
CA SER A 184 -27.08 -26.21 6.86
C SER A 184 -25.84 -25.86 7.66
N LEU A 185 -26.02 -25.38 8.89
CA LEU A 185 -24.96 -25.16 9.86
C LEU A 185 -24.31 -26.49 10.28
N SER A 186 -23.66 -27.15 9.31
CA SER A 186 -23.00 -28.42 9.56
C SER A 186 -21.66 -28.18 10.27
N PRO A 187 -21.34 -28.94 11.31
CA PRO A 187 -20.03 -28.88 11.97
C PRO A 187 -18.86 -29.07 11.02
N SER A 188 -19.04 -29.80 9.93
CA SER A 188 -17.99 -29.99 8.89
C SER A 188 -17.64 -28.73 8.11
N ASN A 189 -18.54 -27.74 8.08
CA ASN A 189 -18.34 -26.48 7.38
C ASN A 189 -17.90 -25.35 8.31
N LYS A 190 -17.71 -25.65 9.58
CA LYS A 190 -17.26 -24.69 10.59
C LYS A 190 -15.82 -24.28 10.32
N GLN A 191 -15.59 -22.96 10.29
CA GLN A 191 -14.26 -22.38 10.18
C GLN A 191 -13.89 -21.68 11.49
N THR A 192 -12.71 -21.98 12.00
CA THR A 192 -12.17 -21.38 13.22
C THR A 192 -11.00 -20.44 12.94
N SER A 193 -10.53 -20.44 11.70
CA SER A 193 -9.49 -19.56 11.22
C SER A 193 -9.70 -19.22 9.75
N TYR A 194 -9.11 -18.12 9.33
CA TYR A 194 -9.13 -17.68 7.93
C TYR A 194 -7.75 -17.14 7.51
N PRO A 195 -7.36 -17.29 6.24
CA PRO A 195 -6.15 -16.68 5.73
C PRO A 195 -6.33 -15.17 5.65
N TYR A 196 -5.35 -14.44 6.17
CA TYR A 196 -5.37 -12.98 6.14
C TYR A 196 -4.23 -12.43 5.29
N ALA A 197 -4.57 -11.52 4.39
CA ALA A 197 -3.61 -10.68 3.69
C ALA A 197 -4.20 -9.27 3.54
N GLY A 198 -3.43 -8.25 3.90
CA GLY A 198 -3.90 -6.87 3.87
C GLY A 198 -2.75 -5.87 3.98
N HIS A 199 -3.08 -4.58 4.08
CA HIS A 199 -2.07 -3.55 4.32
C HIS A 199 -1.58 -3.49 5.77
N LEU A 200 -2.33 -4.06 6.72
CA LEU A 200 -1.93 -4.23 8.11
C LEU A 200 -1.37 -5.64 8.33
N ASP A 201 -0.43 -5.81 9.25
CA ASP A 201 0.06 -7.13 9.68
C ASP A 201 -1.00 -7.91 10.46
N ASN A 202 -1.84 -7.21 11.20
CA ASN A 202 -2.98 -7.78 11.93
C ASN A 202 -4.16 -6.81 11.88
N PRO A 203 -5.36 -7.25 11.44
CA PRO A 203 -6.51 -6.36 11.34
C PRO A 203 -7.08 -5.94 12.69
N TYR A 204 -6.81 -6.68 13.77
CA TYR A 204 -7.33 -6.40 15.12
C TYR A 204 -6.37 -5.58 15.98
N ASN A 205 -5.08 -5.90 15.92
CA ASN A 205 -4.02 -5.22 16.68
C ASN A 205 -2.83 -4.95 15.76
N PRO A 206 -2.94 -3.97 14.85
CA PRO A 206 -1.88 -3.70 13.89
C PRO A 206 -0.64 -3.13 14.57
N THR A 207 0.53 -3.64 14.20
CA THR A 207 1.84 -3.10 14.55
C THR A 207 2.57 -2.54 13.34
N PHE A 208 2.15 -2.94 12.15
CA PHE A 208 2.75 -2.54 10.89
C PHE A 208 1.69 -2.23 9.84
N ASP A 209 1.91 -1.16 9.09
CA ASP A 209 1.02 -0.69 8.02
C ASP A 209 1.83 -0.49 6.73
N LEU A 210 1.32 -1.02 5.62
CA LEU A 210 1.89 -0.84 4.30
C LEU A 210 1.43 0.45 3.59
N ASN A 211 0.50 1.21 4.14
CA ASN A 211 0.13 2.49 3.57
C ASN A 211 1.21 3.57 3.79
N TRP A 212 1.14 4.66 3.05
CA TRP A 212 2.03 5.80 3.24
C TRP A 212 1.68 6.61 4.49
N GLY A 213 0.38 6.79 4.73
CA GLY A 213 -0.17 7.49 5.88
C GLY A 213 -1.20 6.65 6.61
N LEU A 214 -1.62 7.13 7.77
CA LEU A 214 -2.70 6.50 8.52
C LEU A 214 -3.99 6.58 7.70
N PRO A 215 -4.56 5.44 7.28
CA PRO A 215 -5.80 5.46 6.54
C PRO A 215 -6.94 5.93 7.44
N ARG A 216 -7.78 6.79 6.92
CA ARG A 216 -9.04 7.11 7.57
C ARG A 216 -9.90 5.85 7.59
N GLN A 217 -10.50 5.51 8.72
CA GLN A 217 -11.41 4.38 8.80
C GLN A 217 -12.68 4.70 8.03
N ILE A 218 -13.02 3.81 7.11
CA ILE A 218 -14.28 3.90 6.37
C ILE A 218 -15.26 2.97 7.06
N TYR A 219 -16.37 3.52 7.57
CA TYR A 219 -17.49 2.74 8.04
C TYR A 219 -18.50 2.63 6.90
N TYR A 220 -18.88 1.41 6.56
CA TYR A 220 -19.91 1.14 5.60
C TYR A 220 -21.23 0.96 6.35
N ASP A 221 -22.14 1.92 6.23
CA ASP A 221 -23.48 1.84 6.79
C ASP A 221 -24.44 1.20 5.78
N PHE A 222 -24.76 -0.05 6.01
CA PHE A 222 -25.69 -0.79 5.16
C PHE A 222 -27.16 -0.35 5.32
N SER A 223 -27.51 0.33 6.42
CA SER A 223 -28.89 0.73 6.69
C SER A 223 -29.38 1.91 5.86
N TYR A 224 -28.44 2.73 5.38
CA TYR A 224 -28.74 3.94 4.59
C TYR A 224 -28.20 3.88 3.15
N GLY A 225 -27.74 2.73 2.69
CA GLY A 225 -27.15 2.55 1.37
C GLY A 225 -25.90 3.42 1.17
N ASN A 226 -24.79 2.81 0.91
CA ASN A 226 -23.51 3.42 0.47
C ASN A 226 -23.09 4.74 1.13
N LYS A 227 -23.44 4.99 2.37
CA LYS A 227 -22.90 6.12 3.14
C LYS A 227 -21.63 5.69 3.82
N PHE A 228 -20.56 6.42 3.54
CA PHE A 228 -19.28 6.30 4.24
C PHE A 228 -19.26 7.32 5.37
N THR A 229 -19.05 6.88 6.58
CA THR A 229 -18.82 7.75 7.72
C THR A 229 -17.36 7.69 8.09
N LEU A 230 -16.68 8.82 8.10
CA LEU A 230 -15.31 8.92 8.57
C LEU A 230 -15.35 9.09 10.09
N ASN A 231 -14.73 8.16 10.82
CA ASN A 231 -14.41 8.39 12.22
C ASN A 231 -12.91 8.74 12.32
N TYR A 232 -12.67 9.89 12.91
CA TYR A 232 -11.35 10.36 13.31
C TYR A 232 -10.93 9.75 14.63
#